data_f33ce4e7ce9717c68f8c357e7f38b98a
#
_entry.id   f33ce4e7ce9717c68f8c357e7f38b98a
#
_cell.length_a   1.000
_cell.length_b   1.000
_cell.length_c   1.000
_cell.angle_alpha   90.00
_cell.angle_beta   90.00
_cell.angle_gamma   90.00
#
_symmetry.space_group_name_H-M   'P 1'
#
loop_
_entity.id
_entity.type
_entity.pdbx_description
1 polymer ?
#
loop_
_entity_poly.entity_id
_entity_poly.type
_entity_poly.pdbx_seq_one_letter_code
_entity_poly.pdbx_strand_id
1 'polypeptide(L)'
;GIAHYLIQHDLCDMVFLHTYCVGFDEQTMPEAYQGKSMSYFDYVMGTGYDKVEKTPAWAAKVTGIPEKKIEELAEEIGTTKPLFVCQGWGPQRRSNGEWTSWSIMALPCLVGQVGLAGTNNGCREARNSPTLQSLPAGTNPVKASISCFVWTDAIKHGTDMTAKNWGVKYV
;
A
#
# COMPACT_ATOMS: atom_id res chain seq x y z
N GLY A 1 6.28 2.61 -13.06
CA GLY A 1 6.62 3.69 -14.00
C GLY A 1 6.49 5.07 -13.36
N ILE A 2 5.33 5.40 -12.80
CA ILE A 2 5.13 6.72 -12.14
C ILE A 2 6.16 6.95 -11.03
N ALA A 3 6.33 6.02 -10.12
CA ALA A 3 7.29 6.16 -9.02
C ALA A 3 8.74 6.33 -9.52
N HIS A 4 9.11 5.59 -10.57
CA HIS A 4 10.41 5.72 -11.21
C HIS A 4 10.63 7.15 -11.74
N TYR A 5 9.64 7.68 -12.44
CA TYR A 5 9.68 9.05 -12.98
C TYR A 5 9.85 10.07 -11.85
N LEU A 6 9.05 9.96 -10.79
CA LEU A 6 9.14 10.86 -9.63
C LEU A 6 10.53 10.86 -8.99
N ILE A 7 11.15 9.69 -8.85
CA ILE A 7 12.51 9.55 -8.31
C ILE A 7 13.54 10.16 -9.25
N GLN A 8 13.47 9.88 -10.54
CA GLN A 8 14.44 10.33 -11.53
C GLN A 8 14.42 11.85 -11.76
N HIS A 9 13.28 12.49 -11.52
CA HIS A 9 13.11 13.94 -11.72
C HIS A 9 13.10 14.75 -10.43
N ASP A 10 13.59 14.16 -9.31
CA ASP A 10 13.66 14.80 -8.00
C ASP A 10 12.32 15.38 -7.51
N LEU A 11 11.21 14.73 -7.85
CA LEU A 11 9.86 15.13 -7.47
C LEU A 11 9.39 14.50 -6.14
N CYS A 12 10.23 13.69 -5.51
CA CYS A 12 9.94 13.06 -4.22
C CYS A 12 10.19 14.03 -3.05
N ASP A 13 9.32 13.98 -2.04
CA ASP A 13 9.54 14.66 -0.76
C ASP A 13 10.40 13.80 0.16
N MET A 14 11.72 13.93 0.05
CA MET A 14 12.68 13.14 0.81
C MET A 14 12.58 13.39 2.32
N VAL A 15 12.19 14.59 2.74
CA VAL A 15 12.01 14.91 4.17
C VAL A 15 10.84 14.11 4.74
N PHE A 16 9.72 14.09 4.02
CA PHE A 16 8.57 13.29 4.41
C PHE A 16 8.90 11.78 4.43
N LEU A 17 9.55 11.29 3.39
CA LEU A 17 9.91 9.89 3.25
C LEU A 17 10.84 9.42 4.38
N HIS A 18 11.87 10.19 4.72
CA HIS A 18 12.80 9.83 5.78
C HIS A 18 12.24 10.03 7.19
N THR A 19 11.19 10.87 7.35
CA THR A 19 10.58 11.12 8.66
C THR A 19 9.45 10.17 8.98
N TYR A 20 8.62 9.82 7.98
CA TYR A 20 7.34 9.14 8.23
C TYR A 20 7.19 7.80 7.52
N CYS A 21 8.08 7.44 6.60
CA CYS A 21 7.98 6.19 5.86
C CYS A 21 9.08 5.21 6.27
N VAL A 22 8.72 3.92 6.24
CA VAL A 22 9.63 2.81 6.49
C VAL A 22 9.81 2.02 5.19
N GLY A 23 11.06 1.70 4.83
CA GLY A 23 11.37 0.84 3.69
C GLY A 23 11.39 1.55 2.34
N PHE A 24 11.44 2.89 2.32
CA PHE A 24 11.58 3.62 1.06
C PHE A 24 12.96 3.40 0.43
N ASP A 25 14.02 3.62 1.17
CA ASP A 25 15.41 3.45 0.76
C ASP A 25 16.23 2.78 1.88
N GLU A 26 17.52 2.63 1.67
CA GLU A 26 18.40 1.99 2.65
C GLU A 26 18.40 2.69 4.02
N GLN A 27 18.27 4.01 4.05
CA GLN A 27 18.24 4.78 5.29
C GLN A 27 16.97 4.52 6.11
N THR A 28 15.86 4.24 5.45
CA THR A 28 14.55 4.00 6.07
C THR A 28 14.25 2.52 6.29
N MET A 29 15.16 1.62 5.86
CA MET A 29 14.99 0.18 6.08
C MET A 29 15.18 -0.19 7.55
N PRO A 30 14.34 -1.10 8.08
CA PRO A 30 14.61 -1.71 9.38
C PRO A 30 15.97 -2.41 9.39
N GLU A 31 16.69 -2.34 10.51
CA GLU A 31 18.05 -2.87 10.68
C GLU A 31 18.21 -4.31 10.14
N ALA A 32 17.24 -5.17 10.39
CA ALA A 32 17.25 -6.57 9.94
C ALA A 32 17.28 -6.73 8.40
N TYR A 33 16.96 -5.69 7.64
CA TYR A 33 16.87 -5.72 6.18
C TYR A 33 17.87 -4.78 5.49
N GLN A 34 18.63 -4.01 6.23
CA GLN A 34 19.67 -3.15 5.67
C GLN A 34 20.76 -3.96 4.94
N GLY A 35 21.32 -3.40 3.89
CA GLY A 35 22.33 -4.04 3.05
C GLY A 35 21.82 -5.16 2.13
N LYS A 36 20.49 -5.38 2.06
CA LYS A 36 19.89 -6.49 1.29
C LYS A 36 19.26 -6.06 -0.04
N SER A 37 19.34 -4.78 -0.40
CA SER A 37 18.70 -4.22 -1.61
C SER A 37 17.21 -4.59 -1.72
N MET A 38 16.47 -4.44 -0.62
CA MET A 38 15.06 -4.81 -0.50
C MET A 38 14.14 -3.60 -0.31
N SER A 39 14.67 -2.38 -0.44
CA SER A 39 13.88 -1.16 -0.31
C SER A 39 12.94 -0.94 -1.51
N TYR A 40 11.96 -0.07 -1.32
CA TYR A 40 11.08 0.34 -2.41
C TYR A 40 11.87 1.01 -3.55
N PHE A 41 12.85 1.84 -3.18
CA PHE A 41 13.77 2.46 -4.14
C PHE A 41 14.51 1.41 -4.96
N ASP A 42 15.10 0.41 -4.32
CA ASP A 42 15.79 -0.69 -5.00
C ASP A 42 14.89 -1.42 -5.98
N TYR A 43 13.66 -1.71 -5.57
CA TYR A 43 12.68 -2.37 -6.42
C TYR A 43 12.32 -1.53 -7.65
N VAL A 44 12.07 -0.23 -7.47
CA VAL A 44 11.68 0.67 -8.55
C VAL A 44 12.83 0.93 -9.51
N MET A 45 14.04 1.14 -8.98
CA MET A 45 15.23 1.46 -9.77
C MET A 45 15.95 0.24 -10.35
N GLY A 46 15.44 -0.97 -10.12
CA GLY A 46 15.99 -2.21 -10.67
C GLY A 46 17.27 -2.70 -9.99
N THR A 47 17.63 -2.16 -8.84
CA THR A 47 18.74 -2.66 -8.01
C THR A 47 18.30 -3.76 -7.05
N GLY A 48 17.00 -3.96 -6.89
CA GLY A 48 16.38 -4.95 -6.03
C GLY A 48 16.47 -6.40 -6.54
N TYR A 49 15.62 -7.26 -5.99
CA TYR A 49 15.68 -8.72 -6.18
C TYR A 49 15.41 -9.17 -7.62
N ASP A 50 14.58 -8.47 -8.37
CA ASP A 50 14.19 -8.86 -9.73
C ASP A 50 15.07 -8.24 -10.83
N LYS A 51 15.95 -7.31 -10.47
CA LYS A 51 16.88 -6.61 -11.37
C LYS A 51 16.19 -5.97 -12.57
N VAL A 52 14.94 -5.57 -12.42
CA VAL A 52 14.14 -4.93 -13.46
C VAL A 52 13.84 -3.49 -13.07
N GLU A 53 14.32 -2.55 -13.84
CA GLU A 53 14.01 -1.13 -13.67
C GLU A 53 12.57 -0.82 -14.14
N LYS A 54 11.79 -0.17 -13.30
CA LYS A 54 10.35 0.06 -13.53
C LYS A 54 10.10 1.39 -14.26
N THR A 55 10.80 1.61 -15.37
CA THR A 55 10.67 2.84 -16.18
C THR A 55 9.25 3.07 -16.71
N PRO A 56 8.89 4.29 -17.15
CA PRO A 56 7.65 4.52 -17.89
C PRO A 56 7.53 3.63 -19.14
N ALA A 57 8.63 3.42 -19.88
CA ALA A 57 8.68 2.52 -21.03
C ALA A 57 8.38 1.04 -20.66
N TRP A 58 8.93 0.56 -19.54
CA TRP A 58 8.59 -0.76 -19.01
C TRP A 58 7.11 -0.85 -18.65
N ALA A 59 6.60 0.16 -17.94
CA ALA A 59 5.19 0.20 -17.53
C ALA A 59 4.25 0.25 -18.75
N ALA A 60 4.61 0.98 -19.79
CA ALA A 60 3.85 1.04 -21.04
C ALA A 60 3.71 -0.34 -21.70
N LYS A 61 4.78 -1.14 -21.72
CA LYS A 61 4.76 -2.51 -22.25
C LYS A 61 3.85 -3.44 -21.45
N VAL A 62 3.83 -3.27 -20.12
CA VAL A 62 3.02 -4.11 -19.21
C VAL A 62 1.55 -3.73 -19.24
N THR A 63 1.24 -2.43 -19.29
CA THR A 63 -0.13 -1.92 -19.12
C THR A 63 -0.85 -1.64 -20.43
N GLY A 64 -0.11 -1.46 -21.51
CA GLY A 64 -0.65 -0.96 -22.79
C GLY A 64 -0.94 0.55 -22.78
N ILE A 65 -0.64 1.26 -21.70
CA ILE A 65 -0.78 2.72 -21.63
C ILE A 65 0.42 3.36 -22.32
N PRO A 66 0.25 4.34 -23.21
CA PRO A 66 1.38 5.01 -23.85
C PRO A 66 2.34 5.61 -22.81
N GLU A 67 3.64 5.42 -23.02
CA GLU A 67 4.69 5.91 -22.13
C GLU A 67 4.52 7.39 -21.78
N LYS A 68 4.30 8.23 -22.77
CA LYS A 68 4.06 9.66 -22.60
C LYS A 68 2.90 9.98 -21.62
N LYS A 69 1.84 9.17 -21.64
CA LYS A 69 0.73 9.33 -20.70
C LYS A 69 1.11 8.99 -19.25
N ILE A 70 2.00 8.03 -19.08
CA ILE A 70 2.54 7.67 -17.76
C ILE A 70 3.42 8.79 -17.22
N GLU A 71 4.26 9.38 -18.08
CA GLU A 71 5.11 10.52 -17.73
C GLU A 71 4.30 11.77 -17.42
N GLU A 72 3.32 12.13 -18.27
CA GLU A 72 2.41 13.26 -18.03
C GLU A 72 1.69 13.14 -16.67
N LEU A 73 1.17 11.95 -16.35
CA LEU A 73 0.53 11.70 -15.06
C LEU A 73 1.52 11.75 -13.88
N ALA A 74 2.73 11.24 -14.08
CA ALA A 74 3.76 11.29 -13.05
C ALA A 74 4.18 12.74 -12.74
N GLU A 75 4.36 13.57 -13.77
CA GLU A 75 4.64 15.00 -13.63
C GLU A 75 3.50 15.73 -12.90
N GLU A 76 2.26 15.46 -13.29
CA GLU A 76 1.08 16.03 -12.63
C GLU A 76 1.03 15.66 -11.14
N ILE A 77 1.28 14.39 -10.79
CA ILE A 77 1.35 13.92 -9.40
C ILE A 77 2.48 14.62 -8.65
N GLY A 78 3.64 14.78 -9.26
CA GLY A 78 4.81 15.38 -8.62
C GLY A 78 4.67 16.88 -8.35
N THR A 79 3.94 17.59 -9.20
CA THR A 79 3.86 19.06 -9.19
C THR A 79 2.56 19.62 -8.62
N THR A 80 1.47 18.83 -8.58
CA THR A 80 0.17 19.28 -8.06
C THR A 80 0.13 19.30 -6.54
N LYS A 81 -0.23 20.44 -5.93
CA LYS A 81 -0.39 20.59 -4.48
C LYS A 81 -1.57 21.52 -4.16
N PRO A 82 -2.51 21.09 -3.30
CA PRO A 82 -2.60 19.78 -2.66
C PRO A 82 -2.99 18.67 -3.63
N LEU A 83 -2.48 17.47 -3.41
CA LEU A 83 -2.81 16.27 -4.18
C LEU A 83 -3.61 15.28 -3.32
N PHE A 84 -4.70 14.76 -3.86
CA PHE A 84 -5.45 13.65 -3.29
C PHE A 84 -5.51 12.49 -4.29
N VAL A 85 -4.88 11.37 -3.95
CA VAL A 85 -4.91 10.15 -4.75
C VAL A 85 -5.99 9.22 -4.22
N CYS A 86 -6.90 8.81 -5.08
CA CYS A 86 -8.04 7.96 -4.71
C CYS A 86 -8.11 6.74 -5.62
N GLN A 87 -8.48 5.61 -5.05
CA GLN A 87 -8.78 4.40 -5.81
C GLN A 87 -10.17 3.87 -5.46
N GLY A 88 -10.82 3.26 -6.43
CA GLY A 88 -12.03 2.49 -6.19
C GLY A 88 -11.74 1.10 -5.60
N TRP A 89 -12.79 0.33 -5.35
CA TRP A 89 -12.65 -1.02 -4.79
C TRP A 89 -12.19 -2.06 -5.82
N GLY A 90 -12.34 -1.78 -7.11
CA GLY A 90 -11.98 -2.70 -8.18
C GLY A 90 -10.54 -3.19 -8.12
N PRO A 91 -9.55 -2.32 -7.97
CA PRO A 91 -8.14 -2.71 -7.93
C PRO A 91 -7.80 -3.71 -6.83
N GLN A 92 -8.37 -3.54 -5.64
CA GLN A 92 -8.08 -4.42 -4.50
C GLN A 92 -8.88 -5.74 -4.50
N ARG A 93 -9.99 -5.82 -5.24
CA ARG A 93 -10.87 -6.99 -5.26
C ARG A 93 -10.45 -8.02 -6.30
N ARG A 94 -9.16 -8.34 -6.34
CA ARG A 94 -8.53 -9.30 -7.23
C ARG A 94 -7.51 -10.13 -6.45
N SER A 95 -7.06 -11.21 -7.06
CA SER A 95 -5.90 -11.94 -6.54
C SER A 95 -4.71 -10.99 -6.39
N ASN A 96 -4.10 -10.96 -5.21
CA ASN A 96 -3.02 -10.03 -4.82
C ASN A 96 -3.40 -8.54 -4.93
N GLY A 97 -4.69 -8.21 -4.78
CA GLY A 97 -5.18 -6.83 -4.91
C GLY A 97 -4.66 -5.88 -3.83
N GLU A 98 -4.23 -6.40 -2.68
CA GLU A 98 -3.56 -5.64 -1.62
C GLU A 98 -2.29 -4.95 -2.14
N TRP A 99 -1.51 -5.60 -2.97
CA TRP A 99 -0.30 -5.01 -3.59
C TRP A 99 -0.64 -3.82 -4.50
N THR A 100 -1.75 -3.94 -5.22
CA THR A 100 -2.25 -2.84 -6.06
C THR A 100 -2.60 -1.62 -5.20
N SER A 101 -3.31 -1.84 -4.11
CA SER A 101 -3.67 -0.76 -3.18
C SER A 101 -2.45 -0.11 -2.55
N TRP A 102 -1.48 -0.88 -2.11
CA TRP A 102 -0.23 -0.36 -1.57
C TRP A 102 0.55 0.45 -2.59
N SER A 103 0.64 -0.03 -3.82
CA SER A 103 1.33 0.68 -4.90
C SER A 103 0.69 2.03 -5.22
N ILE A 104 -0.65 2.12 -5.18
CA ILE A 104 -1.36 3.37 -5.39
C ILE A 104 -1.16 4.31 -4.20
N MET A 105 -1.26 3.80 -2.97
CA MET A 105 -1.08 4.61 -1.76
C MET A 105 0.38 5.05 -1.52
N ALA A 106 1.34 4.40 -2.14
CA ALA A 106 2.72 4.88 -2.13
C ALA A 106 2.90 6.21 -2.88
N LEU A 107 2.09 6.50 -3.89
CA LEU A 107 2.22 7.72 -4.70
C LEU A 107 2.08 9.01 -3.90
N PRO A 108 1.04 9.24 -3.08
CA PRO A 108 0.97 10.44 -2.25
C PRO A 108 2.06 10.48 -1.18
N CYS A 109 2.57 9.34 -0.71
CA CYS A 109 3.71 9.29 0.20
C CYS A 109 4.98 9.78 -0.48
N LEU A 110 5.24 9.36 -1.73
CA LEU A 110 6.42 9.78 -2.48
C LEU A 110 6.51 11.31 -2.60
N VAL A 111 5.39 11.99 -2.75
CA VAL A 111 5.34 13.45 -2.95
C VAL A 111 4.94 14.23 -1.68
N GLY A 112 4.94 13.58 -0.51
CA GLY A 112 4.65 14.20 0.79
C GLY A 112 3.21 14.71 0.94
N GLN A 113 2.26 14.18 0.16
CA GLN A 113 0.88 14.65 0.16
C GLN A 113 -0.02 13.73 1.02
N VAL A 114 0.36 13.60 2.30
CA VAL A 114 -0.37 12.84 3.32
C VAL A 114 -0.47 13.65 4.61
N GLY A 115 -1.65 13.69 5.21
CA GLY A 115 -1.88 14.34 6.49
C GLY A 115 -1.99 15.88 6.45
N LEU A 116 -1.95 16.48 5.29
CA LEU A 116 -2.16 17.92 5.08
C LEU A 116 -3.60 18.20 4.63
N ALA A 117 -4.07 19.44 4.80
CA ALA A 117 -5.40 19.83 4.34
C ALA A 117 -5.54 19.66 2.81
N GLY A 118 -6.56 18.93 2.37
CA GLY A 118 -6.79 18.63 0.96
C GLY A 118 -5.99 17.47 0.39
N THR A 119 -5.22 16.75 1.22
CA THR A 119 -4.40 15.61 0.80
C THR A 119 -4.91 14.29 1.39
N ASN A 120 -4.17 13.20 1.16
CA ASN A 120 -4.53 11.88 1.66
C ASN A 120 -4.39 11.81 3.19
N ASN A 121 -5.31 11.06 3.81
CA ASN A 121 -5.32 10.80 5.26
C ASN A 121 -5.32 9.31 5.59
N GLY A 122 -5.00 8.46 4.62
CA GLY A 122 -5.05 7.01 4.75
C GLY A 122 -6.44 6.41 4.61
N CYS A 123 -7.48 7.20 4.37
CA CYS A 123 -8.82 6.71 4.09
C CYS A 123 -8.96 6.34 2.61
N ARG A 124 -9.75 5.32 2.36
CA ARG A 124 -10.25 5.02 1.01
C ARG A 124 -11.20 6.14 0.55
N GLU A 125 -11.61 6.09 -0.72
CA GLU A 125 -12.60 7.00 -1.32
C GLU A 125 -13.80 7.25 -0.41
N ALA A 126 -14.39 8.43 -0.56
CA ALA A 126 -15.43 8.97 0.29
C ALA A 126 -16.51 7.94 0.67
N ARG A 127 -16.68 7.77 1.96
CA ARG A 127 -17.73 6.96 2.55
C ARG A 127 -19.03 7.77 2.63
N ASN A 128 -19.64 8.03 1.51
CA ASN A 128 -20.97 8.65 1.44
C ASN A 128 -22.08 7.59 1.36
N SER A 129 -21.93 6.48 2.07
CA SER A 129 -23.08 5.59 2.21
C SER A 129 -24.05 6.17 3.22
N PRO A 130 -25.32 6.39 2.85
CA PRO A 130 -26.34 6.61 3.86
C PRO A 130 -26.25 5.42 4.84
N THR A 131 -26.25 5.71 6.11
CA THR A 131 -26.32 4.69 7.17
C THR A 131 -27.68 4.02 7.03
N LEU A 132 -27.70 2.90 6.32
CA LEU A 132 -28.85 2.02 6.38
C LEU A 132 -28.87 1.40 7.77
N GLN A 133 -30.05 1.35 8.36
CA GLN A 133 -30.24 0.68 9.62
C GLN A 133 -29.78 -0.76 9.49
N SER A 134 -28.94 -1.21 10.44
CA SER A 134 -28.47 -2.60 10.45
C SER A 134 -29.65 -3.55 10.53
N LEU A 135 -29.65 -4.59 9.73
CA LEU A 135 -30.59 -5.68 9.92
C LEU A 135 -30.41 -6.27 11.33
N PRO A 136 -31.49 -6.63 12.01
CA PRO A 136 -31.39 -7.31 13.29
C PRO A 136 -30.51 -8.54 13.16
N ALA A 137 -29.41 -8.56 13.87
CA ALA A 137 -28.51 -9.71 13.93
C ALA A 137 -28.87 -10.55 15.19
N GLY A 138 -28.84 -11.85 15.04
CA GLY A 138 -28.94 -12.74 16.19
C GLY A 138 -27.73 -12.62 17.12
N THR A 139 -27.84 -13.16 18.31
CA THR A 139 -26.72 -13.24 19.24
C THR A 139 -25.76 -14.33 18.79
N ASN A 140 -24.49 -13.98 18.55
CA ASN A 140 -23.47 -14.96 18.26
C ASN A 140 -23.17 -15.80 19.51
N PRO A 141 -23.41 -17.12 19.50
CA PRO A 141 -23.11 -17.99 20.64
C PRO A 141 -21.61 -18.23 20.83
N VAL A 142 -20.79 -17.95 19.81
CA VAL A 142 -19.34 -18.16 19.88
C VAL A 142 -18.71 -17.07 20.74
N LYS A 143 -18.04 -17.50 21.82
CA LYS A 143 -17.40 -16.63 22.80
C LYS A 143 -15.90 -16.43 22.57
N ALA A 144 -15.39 -16.87 21.44
CA ALA A 144 -13.99 -16.71 21.09
C ALA A 144 -13.86 -16.16 19.66
N SER A 145 -12.81 -15.41 19.42
CA SER A 145 -12.45 -14.95 18.08
C SER A 145 -10.98 -15.23 17.81
N ILE A 146 -10.67 -15.45 16.55
CA ILE A 146 -9.32 -15.62 16.03
C ILE A 146 -9.06 -14.57 14.95
N SER A 147 -7.79 -14.23 14.73
CA SER A 147 -7.41 -13.40 13.60
C SER A 147 -7.79 -14.09 12.28
N CYS A 148 -8.25 -13.31 11.30
CA CYS A 148 -8.51 -13.82 9.95
C CYS A 148 -7.24 -14.38 9.26
N PHE A 149 -6.06 -14.05 9.75
CA PHE A 149 -4.79 -14.57 9.22
C PHE A 149 -4.42 -15.96 9.74
N VAL A 150 -5.11 -16.47 10.76
CA VAL A 150 -4.81 -17.78 11.36
C VAL A 150 -5.96 -18.79 11.21
N TRP A 151 -6.89 -18.55 10.29
CA TRP A 151 -8.01 -19.47 10.08
C TRP A 151 -7.58 -20.86 9.58
N THR A 152 -6.48 -20.92 8.78
CA THR A 152 -5.90 -22.20 8.34
C THR A 152 -5.27 -22.98 9.48
N ASP A 153 -4.72 -22.28 10.46
CA ASP A 153 -4.18 -22.88 11.67
C ASP A 153 -5.32 -23.41 12.55
N ALA A 154 -6.46 -22.70 12.57
CA ALA A 154 -7.65 -23.18 13.27
C ALA A 154 -8.18 -24.52 12.70
N ILE A 155 -8.07 -24.74 11.40
CA ILE A 155 -8.41 -26.04 10.80
C ILE A 155 -7.46 -27.15 11.27
N LYS A 156 -6.15 -26.82 11.39
CA LYS A 156 -5.13 -27.80 11.79
C LYS A 156 -5.09 -28.09 13.28
N HIS A 157 -5.24 -27.07 14.10
CA HIS A 157 -4.94 -27.10 15.53
C HIS A 157 -6.19 -27.06 16.41
N GLY A 158 -7.32 -26.59 15.88
CA GLY A 158 -8.61 -26.64 16.57
C GLY A 158 -8.56 -26.14 18.01
N THR A 159 -8.87 -27.02 18.96
CA THR A 159 -8.93 -26.72 20.39
C THR A 159 -7.58 -26.42 21.05
N ASP A 160 -6.47 -26.71 20.40
CA ASP A 160 -5.13 -26.44 20.92
C ASP A 160 -4.73 -24.97 20.79
N MET A 161 -5.53 -24.18 20.08
CA MET A 161 -5.31 -22.75 19.91
C MET A 161 -5.69 -21.98 21.18
N THR A 162 -4.75 -21.17 21.65
CA THR A 162 -4.93 -20.36 22.86
C THR A 162 -4.54 -18.89 22.63
N ALA A 163 -4.83 -18.03 23.58
CA ALA A 163 -4.38 -16.64 23.53
C ALA A 163 -2.86 -16.50 23.47
N LYS A 164 -2.14 -17.43 24.10
CA LYS A 164 -0.67 -17.39 24.18
C LYS A 164 0.02 -17.76 22.87
N ASN A 165 -0.47 -18.78 22.17
CA ASN A 165 0.19 -19.31 20.98
C ASN A 165 -0.40 -18.76 19.66
N TRP A 166 -1.69 -18.42 19.63
CA TRP A 166 -2.39 -18.03 18.42
C TRP A 166 -3.18 -16.72 18.55
N GLY A 167 -3.09 -16.05 19.69
CA GLY A 167 -3.78 -14.80 19.92
C GLY A 167 -5.31 -14.91 19.96
N VAL A 168 -5.85 -16.05 20.38
CA VAL A 168 -7.29 -16.24 20.55
C VAL A 168 -7.81 -15.25 21.60
N LYS A 169 -8.87 -14.52 21.25
CA LYS A 169 -9.55 -13.59 22.15
C LYS A 169 -10.87 -14.18 22.59
N TYR A 170 -11.13 -14.16 23.89
CA TYR A 170 -12.42 -14.51 24.45
C TYR A 170 -13.25 -13.25 24.67
N VAL A 171 -14.54 -13.31 24.37
CA VAL A 171 -15.50 -12.20 24.47
C VAL A 171 -16.36 -12.39 25.73
#